data_18c64e9ec9aa3678b09db3b0bb526d8c
#
_entry.id   18c64e9ec9aa3678b09db3b0bb526d8c
#
_cell.length_a   1.000
_cell.length_b   1.000
_cell.length_c   1.000
_cell.angle_alpha   90.00
_cell.angle_beta   90.00
_cell.angle_gamma   90.00
#
_symmetry.space_group_name_H-M   'P 1'
#
loop_
_entity.id
_entity.type
_entity.pdbx_description
1 polymer ?
#
loop_
_entity_poly.entity_id
_entity_poly.type
_entity_poly.pdbx_seq_one_letter_code
_entity_poly.pdbx_strand_id
1 'polypeptide(L)'
;MLKRREWVDFSALDKYFVKEFDMYYSITGKVIHYEQGKIVLENNDIGYELGVSANTLSAFAKRGETITAYTYLKVSDDGMSLYGFYTKEEKAMFINLISISGVGPKIALQILSGIDLQRLAICIVNGDVKTLAKEKGIGKKTADRIILDIK
;
A
#
# COMPACT_ATOMS: atom_id res chain seq x y z
N MET A 1 25.68 7.54 29.61
CA MET A 1 26.02 6.19 29.14
C MET A 1 24.75 5.33 29.02
N LEU A 2 24.49 4.82 27.84
CA LEU A 2 23.32 4.01 27.61
C LEU A 2 23.48 2.64 28.27
N LYS A 3 22.47 2.21 28.98
CA LYS A 3 22.48 0.91 29.61
C LYS A 3 22.38 -0.19 28.54
N ARG A 4 23.08 -1.28 28.76
CA ARG A 4 23.16 -2.37 27.80
C ARG A 4 21.79 -2.90 27.37
N ARG A 5 20.83 -2.92 28.26
CA ARG A 5 19.45 -3.36 27.98
C ARG A 5 18.71 -2.47 26.99
N GLU A 6 19.16 -1.22 26.84
CA GLU A 6 18.56 -0.30 25.89
C GLU A 6 18.93 -0.66 24.46
N TRP A 7 20.01 -1.44 24.30
CA TRP A 7 20.43 -1.95 23.00
C TRP A 7 19.73 -3.24 22.62
N VAL A 8 19.18 -3.96 23.60
CA VAL A 8 18.56 -5.26 23.37
C VAL A 8 17.23 -5.14 22.66
N ASP A 9 16.58 -3.96 22.78
CA ASP A 9 15.26 -3.74 22.19
C ASP A 9 15.29 -3.31 20.73
N PHE A 10 16.45 -3.35 20.06
CA PHE A 10 16.55 -3.00 18.65
C PHE A 10 15.64 -3.83 17.76
N SER A 11 15.49 -5.12 18.06
CA SER A 11 14.61 -5.98 17.27
C SER A 11 13.13 -5.58 17.39
N ALA A 12 12.73 -5.08 18.56
CA ALA A 12 11.39 -4.57 18.76
C ALA A 12 11.21 -3.20 18.08
N LEU A 13 12.28 -2.38 18.08
CA LEU A 13 12.27 -1.08 17.42
C LEU A 13 12.24 -1.19 15.89
N ASP A 14 12.87 -2.21 15.34
CA ASP A 14 12.89 -2.45 13.89
C ASP A 14 11.49 -2.52 13.29
N LYS A 15 10.53 -3.06 14.01
CA LYS A 15 9.15 -3.11 13.55
C LYS A 15 8.56 -1.72 13.34
N TYR A 16 8.96 -0.75 14.15
CA TYR A 16 8.44 0.61 14.08
C TYR A 16 9.27 1.47 13.14
N PHE A 17 10.59 1.38 13.21
CA PHE A 17 11.48 2.21 12.42
C PHE A 17 11.43 1.88 10.93
N VAL A 18 11.44 0.60 10.56
CA VAL A 18 11.41 0.20 9.15
C VAL A 18 10.10 0.58 8.49
N LYS A 19 9.00 0.55 9.23
CA LYS A 19 7.68 0.89 8.70
C LYS A 19 7.43 2.38 8.58
N GLU A 20 8.17 3.20 9.33
CA GLU A 20 7.97 4.65 9.33
C GLU A 20 8.94 5.39 8.42
N PHE A 21 9.96 4.71 7.92
CA PHE A 21 10.96 5.33 7.06
C PHE A 21 10.57 5.19 5.60
N ASP A 22 9.93 6.23 5.10
CA ASP A 22 9.59 6.34 3.69
C ASP A 22 10.48 7.41 3.05
N MET A 23 11.24 7.02 2.05
CA MET A 23 12.04 7.97 1.30
C MET A 23 11.16 8.99 0.57
N TYR A 24 10.05 8.50 0.00
CA TYR A 24 9.06 9.34 -0.68
C TYR A 24 7.74 9.21 0.04
N TYR A 25 7.46 10.16 0.92
CA TYR A 25 6.22 10.14 1.71
C TYR A 25 4.99 10.48 0.87
N SER A 26 5.12 11.51 0.04
CA SER A 26 4.05 11.96 -0.85
C SER A 26 4.63 12.67 -2.05
N ILE A 27 3.87 12.70 -3.13
CA ILE A 27 4.23 13.46 -4.33
C ILE A 27 3.03 14.29 -4.73
N THR A 28 3.24 15.60 -4.84
CA THR A 28 2.24 16.52 -5.39
C THR A 28 2.64 16.86 -6.79
N GLY A 29 1.78 16.61 -7.75
CA GLY A 29 2.08 16.86 -9.14
C GLY A 29 0.85 16.87 -10.03
N LYS A 30 1.07 17.23 -11.28
CA LYS A 30 0.03 17.27 -12.27
C LYS A 30 -0.15 15.91 -12.92
N VAL A 31 -1.38 15.46 -13.06
CA VAL A 31 -1.68 14.20 -13.75
C VAL A 31 -1.47 14.39 -15.25
N ILE A 32 -0.45 13.73 -15.79
CA ILE A 32 -0.13 13.80 -17.23
C ILE A 32 -0.52 12.54 -17.99
N HIS A 33 -0.70 11.44 -17.27
CA HIS A 33 -1.11 10.17 -17.88
C HIS A 33 -1.74 9.28 -16.83
N TYR A 34 -2.72 8.49 -17.23
CA TYR A 34 -3.28 7.43 -16.39
C TYR A 34 -3.81 6.29 -17.25
N GLU A 35 -3.73 5.10 -16.70
CA GLU A 35 -4.28 3.89 -17.29
C GLU A 35 -4.55 2.90 -16.18
N GLN A 36 -5.14 1.75 -16.50
CA GLN A 36 -5.43 0.75 -15.49
C GLN A 36 -4.17 0.36 -14.72
N GLY A 37 -4.19 0.57 -13.41
CA GLY A 37 -3.08 0.22 -12.52
C GLY A 37 -1.96 1.25 -12.43
N LYS A 38 -2.08 2.37 -13.14
CA LYS A 38 -0.97 3.32 -13.22
C LYS A 38 -1.45 4.75 -13.35
N ILE A 39 -0.73 5.66 -12.69
CA ILE A 39 -0.88 7.10 -12.88
C ILE A 39 0.50 7.72 -12.96
N VAL A 40 0.64 8.76 -13.75
CA VAL A 40 1.91 9.50 -13.85
C VAL A 40 1.68 10.93 -13.40
N LEU A 41 2.46 11.35 -12.41
CA LEU A 41 2.45 12.70 -11.87
C LEU A 41 3.71 13.44 -12.29
N GLU A 42 3.55 14.63 -12.83
CA GLU A 42 4.66 15.50 -13.18
C GLU A 42 4.91 16.50 -12.06
N ASN A 43 6.14 16.53 -11.57
CA ASN A 43 6.59 17.48 -10.57
C ASN A 43 7.99 17.94 -11.00
N ASN A 44 8.15 19.24 -11.18
CA ASN A 44 9.42 19.85 -11.59
C ASN A 44 10.02 19.16 -12.82
N ASP A 45 9.20 18.94 -13.84
CA ASP A 45 9.58 18.34 -15.12
C ASP A 45 9.99 16.86 -15.04
N ILE A 46 9.75 16.22 -13.91
CA ILE A 46 9.94 14.78 -13.77
C ILE A 46 8.57 14.10 -13.71
N GLY A 47 8.37 13.10 -14.57
CA GLY A 47 7.18 12.26 -14.53
C GLY A 47 7.40 11.07 -13.63
N TYR A 48 6.66 11.00 -12.52
CA TYR A 48 6.72 9.88 -11.58
C TYR A 48 5.60 8.90 -11.90
N GLU A 49 5.96 7.68 -12.22
CA GLU A 49 5.00 6.62 -12.50
C GLU A 49 4.67 5.89 -11.21
N LEU A 50 3.39 5.89 -10.85
CA LEU A 50 2.90 5.28 -9.62
C LEU A 50 1.99 4.11 -9.94
N GLY A 51 2.25 2.95 -9.34
CA GLY A 51 1.30 1.85 -9.33
C GLY A 51 0.15 2.19 -8.39
N VAL A 52 -1.08 2.02 -8.84
CA VAL A 52 -2.26 2.43 -8.07
C VAL A 52 -3.36 1.37 -8.11
N SER A 53 -4.20 1.35 -7.06
CA SER A 53 -5.41 0.57 -7.06
C SER A 53 -6.47 1.22 -7.96
N ALA A 54 -7.51 0.46 -8.31
CA ALA A 54 -8.64 1.01 -9.06
C ALA A 54 -9.33 2.14 -8.29
N ASN A 55 -9.39 2.03 -6.97
CA ASN A 55 -10.01 3.06 -6.13
C ASN A 55 -9.22 4.36 -6.17
N THR A 56 -7.90 4.29 -6.06
CA THR A 56 -7.04 5.46 -6.17
C THR A 56 -7.11 6.05 -7.59
N LEU A 57 -7.08 5.20 -8.60
CA LEU A 57 -7.19 5.65 -9.99
C LEU A 57 -8.49 6.43 -10.21
N SER A 58 -9.62 5.91 -9.73
CA SER A 58 -10.91 6.59 -9.86
C SER A 58 -10.91 7.96 -9.20
N ALA A 59 -10.23 8.10 -8.06
CA ALA A 59 -10.14 9.36 -7.35
C ALA A 59 -9.28 10.39 -8.08
N PHE A 60 -8.26 9.93 -8.81
CA PHE A 60 -7.25 10.81 -9.42
C PHE A 60 -7.29 10.90 -10.94
N ALA A 61 -8.15 10.16 -11.60
CA ALA A 61 -8.14 10.05 -13.06
C ALA A 61 -8.71 11.29 -13.77
N LYS A 62 -8.07 12.44 -13.55
CA LYS A 62 -8.41 13.68 -14.23
C LYS A 62 -7.13 14.32 -14.75
N ARG A 63 -6.93 14.21 -16.05
CA ARG A 63 -5.75 14.75 -16.72
C ARG A 63 -5.68 16.27 -16.51
N GLY A 64 -4.50 16.75 -16.15
CA GLY A 64 -4.25 18.18 -15.98
C GLY A 64 -4.51 18.69 -14.57
N GLU A 65 -5.13 17.91 -13.69
CA GLU A 65 -5.30 18.31 -12.30
C GLU A 65 -4.04 18.08 -11.50
N THR A 66 -3.82 18.93 -10.51
CA THR A 66 -2.75 18.75 -9.53
C THR A 66 -3.30 18.02 -8.33
N ILE A 67 -2.69 16.90 -7.99
CA ILE A 67 -3.10 16.05 -6.88
C ILE A 67 -1.91 15.74 -5.98
N THR A 68 -2.19 15.29 -4.77
CA THR A 68 -1.19 14.77 -3.86
C THR A 68 -1.48 13.28 -3.62
N ALA A 69 -0.53 12.44 -3.98
CA ALA A 69 -0.60 11.01 -3.69
C ALA A 69 0.35 10.68 -2.56
N TYR A 70 -0.10 9.88 -1.60
CA TYR A 70 0.79 9.30 -0.60
C TYR A 70 1.53 8.15 -1.28
N THR A 71 2.82 8.04 -1.06
CA THR A 71 3.65 7.14 -1.85
C THR A 71 4.40 6.13 -0.99
N TYR A 72 4.72 5.01 -1.61
CA TYR A 72 5.54 3.97 -1.02
C TYR A 72 6.53 3.48 -2.07
N LEU A 73 7.82 3.58 -1.75
CA LEU A 73 8.89 3.10 -2.63
C LEU A 73 9.27 1.69 -2.22
N LYS A 74 9.13 0.76 -3.15
CA LYS A 74 9.62 -0.60 -2.93
C LYS A 74 10.93 -0.79 -3.67
N VAL A 75 11.95 -1.22 -2.94
CA VAL A 75 13.26 -1.54 -3.49
C VAL A 75 13.49 -3.04 -3.33
N SER A 76 13.84 -3.70 -4.42
CA SER A 76 14.17 -5.12 -4.42
C SER A 76 15.30 -5.38 -5.41
N ASP A 77 15.76 -6.63 -5.47
CA ASP A 77 16.79 -7.03 -6.42
C ASP A 77 16.35 -6.82 -7.87
N ASP A 78 15.05 -6.89 -8.12
CA ASP A 78 14.48 -6.72 -9.46
C ASP A 78 14.30 -5.26 -9.87
N GLY A 79 14.57 -4.32 -8.96
CA GLY A 79 14.48 -2.90 -9.25
C GLY A 79 13.70 -2.12 -8.21
N MET A 80 13.29 -0.92 -8.59
CA MET A 80 12.53 -0.01 -7.73
C MET A 80 11.15 0.25 -8.35
N SER A 81 10.13 0.27 -7.51
CA SER A 81 8.78 0.59 -7.92
C SER A 81 8.14 1.56 -6.93
N LEU A 82 7.42 2.53 -7.46
CA LEU A 82 6.74 3.53 -6.65
C LEU A 82 5.24 3.29 -6.74
N TYR A 83 4.58 3.30 -5.59
CA TYR A 83 3.13 3.10 -5.48
C TYR A 83 2.49 4.36 -4.92
N GLY A 84 1.29 4.68 -5.37
CA GLY A 84 0.57 5.85 -4.94
C GLY A 84 -0.80 5.52 -4.38
N PHE A 85 -1.22 6.31 -3.38
CA PHE A 85 -2.46 6.07 -2.66
C PHE A 85 -3.23 7.37 -2.49
N TYR A 86 -4.53 7.28 -2.62
CA TYR A 86 -5.44 8.39 -2.43
C TYR A 86 -5.48 8.86 -0.98
N THR A 87 -5.41 7.92 -0.04
CA THR A 87 -5.46 8.22 1.40
C THR A 87 -4.31 7.56 2.13
N LYS A 88 -4.00 8.09 3.31
CA LYS A 88 -3.00 7.48 4.21
C LYS A 88 -3.46 6.10 4.67
N GLU A 89 -4.76 5.93 4.86
CA GLU A 89 -5.36 4.68 5.30
C GLU A 89 -5.19 3.59 4.26
N GLU A 90 -5.36 3.90 2.98
CA GLU A 90 -5.10 2.93 1.91
C GLU A 90 -3.63 2.55 1.86
N LYS A 91 -2.73 3.52 2.00
CA LYS A 91 -1.29 3.26 2.07
C LYS A 91 -0.96 2.32 3.23
N ALA A 92 -1.51 2.61 4.41
CA ALA A 92 -1.28 1.77 5.60
C ALA A 92 -1.76 0.34 5.37
N MET A 93 -2.93 0.18 4.78
CA MET A 93 -3.47 -1.16 4.46
C MET A 93 -2.58 -1.87 3.43
N PHE A 94 -2.11 -1.17 2.41
CA PHE A 94 -1.19 -1.74 1.42
C PHE A 94 0.07 -2.28 2.09
N ILE A 95 0.68 -1.49 2.97
CA ILE A 95 1.89 -1.90 3.70
C ILE A 95 1.61 -3.14 4.55
N ASN A 96 0.47 -3.17 5.23
CA ASN A 96 0.07 -4.35 6.00
C ASN A 96 -0.11 -5.58 5.10
N LEU A 97 -0.73 -5.41 3.95
CA LEU A 97 -0.96 -6.51 3.02
C LEU A 97 0.35 -7.09 2.49
N ILE A 98 1.29 -6.24 2.08
CA ILE A 98 2.57 -6.73 1.55
C ILE A 98 3.49 -7.33 2.62
N SER A 99 3.19 -7.12 3.90
CA SER A 99 3.91 -7.77 4.98
C SER A 99 3.52 -9.24 5.14
N ILE A 100 2.42 -9.64 4.52
CA ILE A 100 1.94 -11.02 4.57
C ILE A 100 2.71 -11.88 3.58
N SER A 101 3.21 -13.02 4.05
CA SER A 101 3.92 -13.97 3.19
C SER A 101 3.00 -14.41 2.04
N GLY A 102 3.49 -14.29 0.81
CA GLY A 102 2.74 -14.64 -0.38
C GLY A 102 1.89 -13.52 -0.96
N VAL A 103 1.87 -12.35 -0.31
CA VAL A 103 1.15 -11.18 -0.83
C VAL A 103 2.18 -10.14 -1.26
N GLY A 104 2.37 -10.01 -2.56
CA GLY A 104 3.23 -8.97 -3.13
C GLY A 104 2.43 -7.71 -3.48
N PRO A 105 3.11 -6.67 -3.98
CA PRO A 105 2.43 -5.42 -4.33
C PRO A 105 1.30 -5.59 -5.34
N LYS A 106 1.47 -6.43 -6.34
CA LYS A 106 0.45 -6.67 -7.36
C LYS A 106 -0.83 -7.25 -6.75
N ILE A 107 -0.68 -8.25 -5.89
CA ILE A 107 -1.82 -8.88 -5.21
C ILE A 107 -2.46 -7.88 -4.24
N ALA A 108 -1.65 -7.11 -3.51
CA ALA A 108 -2.18 -6.09 -2.61
C ALA A 108 -3.01 -5.04 -3.35
N LEU A 109 -2.55 -4.58 -4.50
CA LEU A 109 -3.32 -3.64 -5.32
C LEU A 109 -4.60 -4.26 -5.87
N GLN A 110 -4.58 -5.54 -6.22
CA GLN A 110 -5.78 -6.26 -6.64
C GLN A 110 -6.81 -6.33 -5.52
N ILE A 111 -6.36 -6.61 -4.31
CA ILE A 111 -7.24 -6.63 -3.13
C ILE A 111 -7.85 -5.27 -2.89
N LEU A 112 -7.04 -4.22 -2.91
CA LEU A 112 -7.50 -2.84 -2.70
C LEU A 112 -8.40 -2.35 -3.84
N SER A 113 -8.29 -2.95 -5.01
CA SER A 113 -9.15 -2.63 -6.16
C SER A 113 -10.48 -3.34 -6.11
N GLY A 114 -10.51 -4.53 -5.50
CA GLY A 114 -11.70 -5.40 -5.49
C GLY A 114 -12.65 -5.16 -4.33
N ILE A 115 -12.17 -4.61 -3.23
CA ILE A 115 -12.97 -4.38 -2.05
C ILE A 115 -12.74 -2.97 -1.53
N ASP A 116 -13.81 -2.31 -1.11
CA ASP A 116 -13.72 -1.01 -0.46
C ASP A 116 -12.88 -1.12 0.83
N LEU A 117 -12.04 -0.13 1.06
CA LEU A 117 -11.11 -0.14 2.20
C LEU A 117 -11.81 -0.30 3.54
N GLN A 118 -12.93 0.40 3.72
CA GLN A 118 -13.69 0.35 4.95
C GLN A 118 -14.30 -1.05 5.16
N ARG A 119 -14.82 -1.63 4.08
CA ARG A 119 -15.36 -2.98 4.11
C ARG A 119 -14.29 -4.02 4.41
N LEU A 120 -13.10 -3.84 3.81
CA LEU A 120 -11.96 -4.71 4.07
C LEU A 120 -11.58 -4.66 5.55
N ALA A 121 -11.49 -3.46 6.12
CA ALA A 121 -11.18 -3.28 7.53
C ALA A 121 -12.21 -3.95 8.43
N ILE A 122 -13.49 -3.83 8.11
CA ILE A 122 -14.57 -4.47 8.87
C ILE A 122 -14.44 -5.99 8.81
N CYS A 123 -14.16 -6.55 7.65
CA CYS A 123 -13.97 -7.99 7.50
C CYS A 123 -12.80 -8.49 8.36
N ILE A 124 -11.72 -7.73 8.39
CA ILE A 124 -10.53 -8.10 9.19
C ILE A 124 -10.87 -8.06 10.69
N VAL A 125 -11.50 -6.99 11.15
CA VAL A 125 -11.87 -6.83 12.56
C VAL A 125 -12.80 -7.95 13.02
N ASN A 126 -13.77 -8.33 12.18
CA ASN A 126 -14.76 -9.36 12.49
C ASN A 126 -14.28 -10.78 12.22
N GLY A 127 -13.10 -10.95 11.63
CA GLY A 127 -12.59 -12.28 11.27
C GLY A 127 -13.43 -12.95 10.18
N ASP A 128 -14.02 -12.18 9.28
CA ASP A 128 -14.91 -12.67 8.25
C ASP A 128 -14.15 -13.18 7.02
N VAL A 129 -13.60 -14.38 7.18
CA VAL A 129 -12.84 -15.06 6.12
C VAL A 129 -13.68 -15.31 4.88
N LYS A 130 -14.94 -15.68 5.06
CA LYS A 130 -15.83 -16.04 3.95
C LYS A 130 -16.06 -14.89 2.99
N THR A 131 -16.32 -13.72 3.51
CA THR A 131 -16.52 -12.52 2.69
C THR A 131 -15.25 -12.16 1.94
N LEU A 132 -14.09 -12.19 2.63
CA LEU A 132 -12.81 -11.90 2.00
C LEU A 132 -12.48 -12.92 0.90
N ALA A 133 -12.72 -14.20 1.15
CA ALA A 133 -12.40 -15.26 0.19
C ALA A 133 -13.20 -15.16 -1.11
N LYS A 134 -14.35 -14.50 -1.07
CA LYS A 134 -15.20 -14.28 -2.26
C LYS A 134 -14.68 -13.16 -3.15
N GLU A 135 -13.83 -12.28 -2.64
CA GLU A 135 -13.31 -11.17 -3.42
C GLU A 135 -12.32 -11.67 -4.48
N LYS A 136 -12.38 -11.05 -5.66
CA LYS A 136 -11.53 -11.41 -6.77
C LYS A 136 -10.06 -11.22 -6.40
N GLY A 137 -9.26 -12.24 -6.64
CA GLY A 137 -7.83 -12.19 -6.30
C GLY A 137 -7.50 -12.65 -4.90
N ILE A 138 -8.51 -12.90 -4.07
CA ILE A 138 -8.31 -13.42 -2.71
C ILE A 138 -8.87 -14.83 -2.63
N GLY A 139 -8.00 -15.81 -2.47
CA GLY A 139 -8.41 -17.18 -2.20
C GLY A 139 -8.60 -17.37 -0.70
N LYS A 140 -9.16 -18.53 -0.33
CA LYS A 140 -9.37 -18.87 1.08
C LYS A 140 -8.11 -18.78 1.90
N LYS A 141 -7.00 -19.29 1.35
CA LYS A 141 -5.70 -19.30 2.03
C LYS A 141 -5.18 -17.89 2.28
N THR A 142 -5.31 -17.01 1.29
CA THR A 142 -4.92 -15.60 1.43
C THR A 142 -5.81 -14.88 2.44
N ALA A 143 -7.12 -15.12 2.39
CA ALA A 143 -8.07 -14.54 3.33
C ALA A 143 -7.74 -14.95 4.78
N ASP A 144 -7.44 -16.23 5.02
CA ASP A 144 -7.04 -16.73 6.32
C ASP A 144 -5.80 -16.00 6.83
N ARG A 145 -4.80 -15.82 5.97
CA ARG A 145 -3.55 -15.13 6.33
C ARG A 145 -3.77 -13.66 6.63
N ILE A 146 -4.59 -12.98 5.85
CA ILE A 146 -4.92 -11.56 6.07
C ILE A 146 -5.50 -11.39 7.47
N ILE A 147 -6.48 -12.20 7.81
CA ILE A 147 -7.14 -12.11 9.12
C ILE A 147 -6.18 -12.46 10.25
N LEU A 148 -5.37 -13.49 10.07
CA LEU A 148 -4.43 -13.93 11.10
C LEU A 148 -3.33 -12.90 11.35
N ASP A 149 -2.76 -12.33 10.30
CA ASP A 149 -1.57 -11.50 10.40
C ASP A 149 -1.87 -10.02 10.66
N ILE A 150 -3.00 -9.50 10.17
CA ILE A 150 -3.32 -8.07 10.28
C ILE A 150 -4.16 -7.77 11.52
N LYS A 151 -4.91 -8.73 11.96
CA LYS A 151 -5.82 -8.57 13.10
C LYS A 151 -5.16 -8.13 14.39
#